data_dae37dabf0077f37dbb0aecb34a6dc5e
#
_entry.id   dae37dabf0077f37dbb0aecb34a6dc5e
#
_cell.length_a   1.000
_cell.length_b   1.000
_cell.length_c   1.000
_cell.angle_alpha   90.00
_cell.angle_beta   90.00
_cell.angle_gamma   90.00
#
_symmetry.space_group_name_H-M   'P 1'
#
loop_
_entity.id
_entity.type
_entity.pdbx_description
1 polymer ?
#
loop_
_entity_poly.entity_id
_entity_poly.type
_entity_poly.pdbx_seq_one_letter_code
_entity_poly.pdbx_strand_id
1 'polypeptide(L)'
;MLFRSSVAQGVATDYMAFVEKKQFSSLSIAKRSNGYAQHLLRVDPKFYDAYLTAGISEYMVGSLPFFIKWFVHFDNVDGSKERGVDRLRLVAREGHYFKPFSKIMLSIIALREKRPQETQQWLTELARDYPQNRLFRKELAKVNAQLGFNAN
;
A
#
# COMPACT_ATOMS: atom_id res chain seq x y z
N MET A 1 -12.55 14.83 10.34
CA MET A 1 -13.02 13.65 11.08
C MET A 1 -12.92 12.35 10.28
N LEU A 2 -13.39 12.32 9.04
CA LEU A 2 -13.36 11.13 8.14
C LEU A 2 -11.93 10.59 7.86
N PHE A 3 -10.96 11.46 7.67
CA PHE A 3 -9.56 11.03 7.45
C PHE A 3 -8.99 10.25 8.64
N ARG A 4 -9.18 10.76 9.86
CA ARG A 4 -8.72 10.06 11.08
C ARG A 4 -9.39 8.71 11.24
N SER A 5 -10.68 8.60 10.89
CA SER A 5 -11.41 7.34 10.93
C SER A 5 -10.90 6.34 9.89
N SER A 6 -10.59 6.81 8.68
CA SER A 6 -10.00 5.97 7.62
C SER A 6 -8.63 5.42 8.04
N VAL A 7 -7.76 6.28 8.58
CA VAL A 7 -6.42 5.87 9.02
C VAL A 7 -6.49 4.90 10.21
N ALA A 8 -7.30 5.22 11.23
CA ALA A 8 -7.43 4.37 12.41
C ALA A 8 -7.95 2.97 12.05
N GLN A 9 -8.91 2.89 11.14
CA GLN A 9 -9.44 1.60 10.67
C GLN A 9 -8.46 0.87 9.74
N GLY A 10 -7.68 1.59 8.94
CA GLY A 10 -6.61 1.01 8.13
C GLY A 10 -5.56 0.33 9.01
N VAL A 11 -5.06 1.04 10.04
CA VAL A 11 -4.09 0.48 10.99
C VAL A 11 -4.65 -0.73 11.75
N ALA A 12 -5.94 -0.68 12.16
CA ALA A 12 -6.58 -1.81 12.79
C ALA A 12 -6.70 -3.02 11.86
N THR A 13 -6.95 -2.79 10.56
CA THR A 13 -6.98 -3.84 9.53
C THR A 13 -5.61 -4.51 9.40
N ASP A 14 -4.56 -3.70 9.30
CA ASP A 14 -3.19 -4.20 9.16
C ASP A 14 -2.78 -5.01 10.40
N TYR A 15 -3.11 -4.51 11.59
CA TYR A 15 -2.86 -5.24 12.84
C TYR A 15 -3.58 -6.59 12.87
N MET A 16 -4.88 -6.63 12.55
CA MET A 16 -5.65 -7.88 12.52
C MET A 16 -5.15 -8.86 11.46
N ALA A 17 -4.76 -8.36 10.29
CA ALA A 17 -4.28 -9.21 9.20
C ALA A 17 -2.90 -9.80 9.48
N PHE A 18 -1.97 -8.99 10.01
CA PHE A 18 -0.57 -9.38 10.16
C PHE A 18 -0.23 -9.95 11.55
N VAL A 19 -0.87 -9.47 12.60
CA VAL A 19 -0.57 -9.85 13.99
C VAL A 19 -1.50 -10.94 14.49
N GLU A 20 -2.81 -10.75 14.36
CA GLU A 20 -3.80 -11.68 14.90
C GLU A 20 -4.20 -12.79 13.93
N LYS A 21 -3.76 -12.75 12.68
CA LYS A 21 -4.15 -13.70 11.61
C LYS A 21 -5.66 -13.83 11.40
N LYS A 22 -6.43 -12.83 11.82
CA LYS A 22 -7.89 -12.78 11.67
C LYS A 22 -8.27 -12.20 10.30
N GLN A 23 -7.93 -12.91 9.24
CA GLN A 23 -8.07 -12.42 7.85
C GLN A 23 -9.50 -11.99 7.49
N PHE A 24 -10.52 -12.73 7.94
CA PHE A 24 -11.91 -12.38 7.62
C PHE A 24 -12.41 -11.13 8.36
N SER A 25 -12.00 -10.94 9.61
CA SER A 25 -12.35 -9.73 10.38
C SER A 25 -11.70 -8.48 9.78
N SER A 26 -10.48 -8.60 9.27
CA SER A 26 -9.77 -7.50 8.63
C SER A 26 -10.45 -7.02 7.34
N LEU A 27 -11.10 -7.91 6.60
CA LEU A 27 -11.82 -7.54 5.37
C LEU A 27 -12.99 -6.58 5.64
N SER A 28 -13.75 -6.77 6.70
CA SER A 28 -14.87 -5.88 7.04
C SER A 28 -14.39 -4.47 7.43
N ILE A 29 -13.26 -4.39 8.13
CA ILE A 29 -12.64 -3.13 8.52
C ILE A 29 -12.02 -2.44 7.30
N ALA A 30 -11.35 -3.21 6.41
CA ALA A 30 -10.82 -2.70 5.16
C ALA A 30 -11.91 -2.11 4.27
N LYS A 31 -13.06 -2.79 4.13
CA LYS A 31 -14.23 -2.30 3.39
C LYS A 31 -14.72 -0.97 3.96
N ARG A 32 -14.85 -0.85 5.27
CA ARG A 32 -15.29 0.36 5.95
C ARG A 32 -14.31 1.51 5.80
N SER A 33 -13.01 1.23 5.97
CA SER A 33 -11.93 2.20 5.77
C SER A 33 -11.90 2.74 4.34
N ASN A 34 -12.05 1.84 3.34
CA ASN A 34 -12.15 2.25 1.94
C ASN A 34 -13.39 3.12 1.68
N GLY A 35 -14.55 2.81 2.30
CA GLY A 35 -15.75 3.62 2.19
C GLY A 35 -15.53 5.07 2.66
N TYR A 36 -14.83 5.28 3.77
CA TYR A 36 -14.47 6.62 4.25
C TYR A 36 -13.48 7.33 3.31
N ALA A 37 -12.49 6.61 2.79
CA ALA A 37 -11.55 7.18 1.84
C ALA A 37 -12.25 7.63 0.55
N GLN A 38 -13.13 6.79 -0.01
CA GLN A 38 -13.92 7.12 -1.21
C GLN A 38 -14.87 8.31 -0.97
N HIS A 39 -15.48 8.40 0.22
CA HIS A 39 -16.31 9.55 0.56
C HIS A 39 -15.47 10.83 0.63
N LEU A 40 -14.32 10.78 1.27
CA LEU A 40 -13.40 11.93 1.36
C LEU A 40 -12.93 12.39 -0.02
N LEU A 41 -12.57 11.45 -0.91
CA LEU A 41 -12.14 11.76 -2.27
C LEU A 41 -13.23 12.35 -3.16
N ARG A 42 -14.51 12.08 -2.86
CA ARG A 42 -15.64 12.76 -3.55
C ARG A 42 -15.80 14.22 -3.11
N VAL A 43 -15.47 14.51 -1.84
CA VAL A 43 -15.54 15.87 -1.29
C VAL A 43 -14.30 16.69 -1.66
N ASP A 44 -13.14 16.07 -1.55
CA ASP A 44 -11.86 16.69 -1.88
C ASP A 44 -10.95 15.70 -2.66
N PRO A 45 -11.01 15.72 -4.00
CA PRO A 45 -10.17 14.86 -4.84
C PRO A 45 -8.66 15.15 -4.73
N LYS A 46 -8.27 16.30 -4.18
CA LYS A 46 -6.87 16.69 -3.96
C LYS A 46 -6.32 16.25 -2.60
N PHE A 47 -7.14 15.63 -1.76
CA PHE A 47 -6.66 15.03 -0.53
C PHE A 47 -5.93 13.72 -0.82
N TYR A 48 -4.71 13.85 -1.39
CA TYR A 48 -3.94 12.73 -1.96
C TYR A 48 -3.68 11.59 -0.97
N ASP A 49 -3.53 11.88 0.32
CA ASP A 49 -3.31 10.85 1.34
C ASP A 49 -4.47 9.84 1.47
N ALA A 50 -5.70 10.23 1.10
CA ALA A 50 -6.84 9.31 1.11
C ALA A 50 -6.73 8.21 0.03
N TYR A 51 -5.98 8.45 -1.04
CA TYR A 51 -5.72 7.43 -2.05
C TYR A 51 -4.88 6.26 -1.53
N LEU A 52 -4.19 6.40 -0.38
CA LEU A 52 -3.45 5.30 0.23
C LEU A 52 -4.37 4.11 0.53
N THR A 53 -5.42 4.35 1.31
CA THR A 53 -6.38 3.30 1.69
C THR A 53 -7.08 2.71 0.47
N ALA A 54 -7.51 3.57 -0.47
CA ALA A 54 -8.14 3.13 -1.71
C ALA A 54 -7.18 2.29 -2.57
N GLY A 55 -5.93 2.71 -2.70
CA GLY A 55 -4.91 2.01 -3.49
C GLY A 55 -4.55 0.65 -2.91
N ILE A 56 -4.35 0.55 -1.59
CA ILE A 56 -4.08 -0.73 -0.92
C ILE A 56 -5.27 -1.67 -1.10
N SER A 57 -6.50 -1.20 -0.85
CA SER A 57 -7.72 -2.02 -0.99
C SER A 57 -7.90 -2.54 -2.41
N GLU A 58 -7.74 -1.70 -3.43
CA GLU A 58 -7.85 -2.11 -4.84
C GLU A 58 -6.77 -3.12 -5.24
N TYR A 59 -5.52 -2.89 -4.82
CA TYR A 59 -4.44 -3.85 -5.09
C TYR A 59 -4.71 -5.19 -4.42
N MET A 60 -5.13 -5.20 -3.15
CA MET A 60 -5.42 -6.43 -2.42
C MET A 60 -6.56 -7.22 -3.08
N VAL A 61 -7.68 -6.56 -3.37
CA VAL A 61 -8.81 -7.20 -4.04
C VAL A 61 -8.43 -7.64 -5.46
N GLY A 62 -7.66 -6.82 -6.19
CA GLY A 62 -7.13 -7.15 -7.51
C GLY A 62 -6.21 -8.38 -7.50
N SER A 63 -5.55 -8.62 -6.37
CA SER A 63 -4.61 -9.75 -6.18
C SER A 63 -5.29 -11.05 -5.79
N LEU A 64 -6.59 -11.05 -5.44
CA LEU A 64 -7.31 -12.27 -5.09
C LEU A 64 -7.50 -13.17 -6.31
N PRO A 65 -7.37 -14.50 -6.16
CA PRO A 65 -7.77 -15.45 -7.19
C PRO A 65 -9.23 -15.26 -7.61
N PHE A 66 -9.53 -15.49 -8.90
CA PHE A 66 -10.85 -15.18 -9.47
C PHE A 66 -12.00 -15.92 -8.75
N PHE A 67 -11.77 -17.14 -8.31
CA PHE A 67 -12.78 -17.93 -7.59
C PHE A 67 -13.09 -17.34 -6.20
N ILE A 68 -12.11 -16.70 -5.53
CA ILE A 68 -12.34 -15.99 -4.27
C ILE A 68 -13.11 -14.70 -4.55
N LYS A 69 -12.78 -13.97 -5.62
CA LYS A 69 -13.53 -12.78 -6.03
C LYS A 69 -15.01 -13.07 -6.27
N TRP A 70 -15.33 -14.24 -6.80
CA TRP A 70 -16.71 -14.66 -7.05
C TRP A 70 -17.50 -14.90 -5.76
N PHE A 71 -16.87 -15.44 -4.69
CA PHE A 71 -17.52 -15.65 -3.40
C PHE A 71 -17.56 -14.38 -2.52
N VAL A 72 -16.61 -13.49 -2.69
CA VAL A 72 -16.49 -12.27 -1.87
C VAL A 72 -17.04 -11.09 -2.67
N HIS A 73 -18.35 -10.82 -2.49
CA HIS A 73 -18.96 -9.60 -3.04
C HIS A 73 -18.39 -8.38 -2.30
N PHE A 74 -17.34 -7.79 -2.87
CA PHE A 74 -16.88 -6.46 -2.46
C PHE A 74 -17.75 -5.42 -3.15
N ASP A 75 -18.92 -5.09 -2.55
CA ASP A 75 -19.74 -3.97 -3.02
C ASP A 75 -18.84 -2.73 -3.11
N ASN A 76 -18.71 -2.15 -4.30
CA ASN A 76 -17.97 -0.93 -4.63
C ASN A 76 -16.43 -0.99 -4.64
N VAL A 77 -15.77 -2.14 -4.53
CA VAL A 77 -14.34 -2.26 -4.79
C VAL A 77 -14.11 -3.14 -6.01
N ASP A 78 -14.06 -2.52 -7.16
CA ASP A 78 -13.64 -3.15 -8.41
C ASP A 78 -12.11 -3.30 -8.37
N GLY A 79 -11.64 -4.43 -7.82
CA GLY A 79 -10.23 -4.65 -7.54
C GLY A 79 -9.39 -4.70 -8.83
N SER A 80 -8.47 -3.78 -8.96
CA SER A 80 -7.43 -3.76 -9.99
C SER A 80 -6.08 -3.52 -9.35
N LYS A 81 -5.13 -4.42 -9.62
CA LYS A 81 -3.74 -4.26 -9.17
C LYS A 81 -3.14 -2.97 -9.73
N GLU A 82 -3.36 -2.71 -11.00
CA GLU A 82 -2.80 -1.58 -11.74
C GLU A 82 -3.32 -0.26 -11.15
N ARG A 83 -4.63 -0.11 -11.00
CA ARG A 83 -5.23 1.09 -10.39
C ARG A 83 -4.77 1.27 -8.95
N GLY A 84 -4.67 0.17 -8.18
CA GLY A 84 -4.16 0.21 -6.81
C GLY A 84 -2.74 0.76 -6.76
N VAL A 85 -1.85 0.26 -7.61
CA VAL A 85 -0.46 0.74 -7.73
C VAL A 85 -0.41 2.20 -8.17
N ASP A 86 -1.22 2.61 -9.15
CA ASP A 86 -1.23 4.00 -9.63
C ASP A 86 -1.70 4.99 -8.55
N ARG A 87 -2.69 4.61 -7.74
CA ARG A 87 -3.10 5.40 -6.57
C ARG A 87 -1.99 5.52 -5.54
N LEU A 88 -1.27 4.42 -5.26
CA LEU A 88 -0.12 4.46 -4.36
C LEU A 88 1.01 5.34 -4.93
N ARG A 89 1.28 5.28 -6.23
CA ARG A 89 2.24 6.18 -6.88
C ARG A 89 1.83 7.65 -6.75
N LEU A 90 0.53 7.94 -6.85
CA LEU A 90 0.02 9.30 -6.64
C LEU A 90 0.31 9.76 -5.20
N VAL A 91 0.03 8.92 -4.18
CA VAL A 91 0.38 9.24 -2.78
C VAL A 91 1.88 9.40 -2.59
N ALA A 92 2.70 8.56 -3.22
CA ALA A 92 4.16 8.65 -3.13
C ALA A 92 4.72 9.97 -3.70
N ARG A 93 4.02 10.59 -4.66
CA ARG A 93 4.40 11.90 -5.24
C ARG A 93 3.78 13.07 -4.50
N GLU A 94 2.47 13.05 -4.33
CA GLU A 94 1.66 14.19 -3.94
C GLU A 94 1.16 14.14 -2.49
N GLY A 95 1.24 12.98 -1.82
CA GLY A 95 0.80 12.82 -0.43
C GLY A 95 1.58 13.74 0.51
N HIS A 96 0.94 14.16 1.59
CA HIS A 96 1.56 15.01 2.60
C HIS A 96 2.10 14.18 3.78
N TYR A 97 1.26 13.31 4.33
CA TYR A 97 1.58 12.51 5.51
C TYR A 97 2.08 11.10 5.19
N PHE A 98 1.51 10.48 4.14
CA PHE A 98 1.74 9.06 3.83
C PHE A 98 2.65 8.79 2.65
N LYS A 99 3.33 9.82 2.15
CA LYS A 99 4.33 9.65 1.09
C LYS A 99 5.36 8.55 1.39
N PRO A 100 6.05 8.51 2.56
CA PRO A 100 6.99 7.45 2.86
C PRO A 100 6.32 6.08 3.00
N PHE A 101 5.15 6.01 3.61
CA PHE A 101 4.43 4.75 3.75
C PHE A 101 4.00 4.19 2.40
N SER A 102 3.56 5.05 1.49
CA SER A 102 3.21 4.63 0.13
C SER A 102 4.42 4.08 -0.64
N LYS A 103 5.60 4.69 -0.50
CA LYS A 103 6.86 4.17 -1.08
C LYS A 103 7.21 2.79 -0.51
N ILE A 104 7.01 2.58 0.80
CA ILE A 104 7.19 1.26 1.43
C ILE A 104 6.24 0.24 0.81
N MET A 105 4.95 0.56 0.69
CA MET A 105 3.96 -0.34 0.09
C MET A 105 4.30 -0.67 -1.37
N LEU A 106 4.73 0.32 -2.15
CA LEU A 106 5.17 0.12 -3.53
C LEU A 106 6.39 -0.79 -3.63
N SER A 107 7.36 -0.66 -2.71
CA SER A 107 8.53 -1.55 -2.67
C SER A 107 8.14 -3.00 -2.35
N ILE A 108 7.21 -3.21 -1.41
CA ILE A 108 6.70 -4.54 -1.05
C ILE A 108 5.91 -5.15 -2.22
N ILE A 109 5.05 -4.36 -2.87
CA ILE A 109 4.28 -4.80 -4.03
C ILE A 109 5.22 -5.19 -5.17
N ALA A 110 6.21 -4.36 -5.49
CA ALA A 110 7.18 -4.64 -6.54
C ALA A 110 7.98 -5.94 -6.25
N LEU A 111 8.38 -6.15 -5.00
CA LEU A 111 9.05 -7.39 -4.57
C LEU A 111 8.14 -8.60 -4.76
N ARG A 112 6.90 -8.52 -4.33
CA ARG A 112 5.89 -9.58 -4.47
C ARG A 112 5.62 -9.93 -5.94
N GLU A 113 5.58 -8.92 -6.81
CA GLU A 113 5.34 -9.07 -8.25
C GLU A 113 6.65 -9.39 -9.03
N LYS A 114 7.74 -9.73 -8.31
CA LYS A 114 9.06 -10.09 -8.87
C LYS A 114 9.65 -9.00 -9.79
N ARG A 115 9.53 -7.75 -9.37
CA ARG A 115 10.08 -6.55 -10.05
C ARG A 115 11.20 -5.92 -9.19
N PRO A 116 12.37 -6.56 -9.07
CA PRO A 116 13.40 -6.13 -8.13
C PRO A 116 14.00 -4.75 -8.48
N GLN A 117 14.03 -4.35 -9.75
CA GLN A 117 14.51 -3.02 -10.15
C GLN A 117 13.60 -1.91 -9.61
N GLU A 118 12.26 -2.11 -9.66
CA GLU A 118 11.31 -1.16 -9.10
C GLU A 118 11.40 -1.14 -7.55
N THR A 119 11.62 -2.30 -6.93
CA THR A 119 11.88 -2.39 -5.49
C THR A 119 13.13 -1.57 -5.11
N GLN A 120 14.22 -1.73 -5.86
CA GLN A 120 15.46 -0.99 -5.67
C GLN A 120 15.23 0.52 -5.75
N GLN A 121 14.48 0.98 -6.76
CA GLN A 121 14.16 2.39 -6.93
C GLN A 121 13.48 2.98 -5.69
N TRP A 122 12.39 2.35 -5.22
CA TRP A 122 11.65 2.83 -4.04
C TRP A 122 12.49 2.80 -2.78
N LEU A 123 13.28 1.74 -2.56
CA LEU A 123 14.16 1.64 -1.40
C LEU A 123 15.31 2.66 -1.45
N THR A 124 15.82 2.99 -2.64
CA THR A 124 16.83 4.03 -2.83
C THR A 124 16.29 5.40 -2.42
N GLU A 125 15.06 5.74 -2.86
CA GLU A 125 14.41 6.97 -2.46
C GLU A 125 14.19 7.03 -0.94
N LEU A 126 13.68 5.95 -0.33
CA LEU A 126 13.47 5.86 1.11
C LEU A 126 14.78 5.98 1.90
N ALA A 127 15.86 5.33 1.45
CA ALA A 127 17.16 5.41 2.11
C ALA A 127 17.77 6.81 2.01
N ARG A 128 17.56 7.51 0.90
CA ARG A 128 17.99 8.90 0.68
C ARG A 128 17.18 9.87 1.55
N ASP A 129 15.84 9.73 1.56
CA ASP A 129 14.94 10.64 2.25
C ASP A 129 14.98 10.43 3.78
N TYR A 130 15.34 9.22 4.23
CA TYR A 130 15.40 8.82 5.65
C TYR A 130 16.73 8.14 5.99
N PRO A 131 17.88 8.85 5.93
CA PRO A 131 19.21 8.26 6.08
C PRO A 131 19.48 7.66 7.45
N GLN A 132 18.75 8.08 8.49
CA GLN A 132 18.86 7.52 9.84
C GLN A 132 18.15 6.16 9.99
N ASN A 133 17.27 5.80 9.05
CA ASN A 133 16.57 4.52 9.10
C ASN A 133 17.44 3.41 8.50
N ARG A 134 18.08 2.65 9.40
CA ARG A 134 18.96 1.53 9.01
C ARG A 134 18.23 0.42 8.24
N LEU A 135 16.90 0.27 8.44
CA LEU A 135 16.12 -0.76 7.78
C LEU A 135 16.11 -0.55 6.26
N PHE A 136 15.89 0.67 5.79
CA PHE A 136 15.82 0.94 4.35
C PHE A 136 17.15 0.63 3.65
N ARG A 137 18.29 1.00 4.28
CA ARG A 137 19.62 0.66 3.75
C ARG A 137 19.88 -0.84 3.75
N LYS A 138 19.46 -1.54 4.80
CA LYS A 138 19.60 -3.01 4.90
C LYS A 138 18.79 -3.72 3.81
N GLU A 139 17.54 -3.33 3.61
CA GLU A 139 16.71 -3.94 2.58
C GLU A 139 17.20 -3.59 1.16
N LEU A 140 17.64 -2.35 0.94
CA LEU A 140 18.27 -1.95 -0.33
C LEU A 140 19.51 -2.80 -0.65
N ALA A 141 20.37 -3.03 0.35
CA ALA A 141 21.55 -3.86 0.15
C ALA A 141 21.20 -5.31 -0.25
N LYS A 142 20.15 -5.88 0.33
CA LYS A 142 19.67 -7.22 -0.07
C LYS A 142 19.20 -7.24 -1.54
N VAL A 143 18.43 -6.24 -1.94
CA VAL A 143 17.94 -6.15 -3.32
C VAL A 143 19.08 -5.92 -4.30
N ASN A 144 20.06 -5.09 -3.94
CA ASN A 144 21.25 -4.87 -4.76
C ASN A 144 22.04 -6.17 -4.96
N ALA A 145 22.21 -6.96 -3.90
CA ALA A 145 22.87 -8.27 -3.99
C ALA A 145 22.13 -9.24 -4.93
N GLN A 146 20.79 -9.24 -4.88
CA GLN A 146 19.97 -10.04 -5.80
C GLN A 146 20.09 -9.60 -7.27
N LEU A 147 20.32 -8.32 -7.51
CA LEU A 147 20.51 -7.75 -8.85
C LEU A 147 21.96 -7.83 -9.34
N GLY A 148 22.89 -8.39 -8.55
CA GLY A 148 24.31 -8.47 -8.89
C GLY A 148 25.06 -7.17 -8.68
N PHE A 149 24.45 -6.14 -8.10
CA PHE A 149 25.13 -4.92 -7.68
C PHE A 149 25.75 -5.14 -6.30
N ASN A 150 26.96 -5.70 -6.25
CA ASN A 150 27.73 -5.72 -5.02
C ASN A 150 28.18 -4.27 -4.75
N ALA A 151 27.84 -3.76 -3.56
CA ALA A 151 28.42 -2.53 -3.09
C ALA A 151 29.94 -2.73 -2.93
N ASN A 152 30.73 -2.15 -3.82
CA ASN A 152 32.16 -1.92 -3.61
C ASN A 152 32.34 -0.86 -2.53
#